data_1f0b7c05d96698d10477e5aed710b890
#
_entry.id   1f0b7c05d96698d10477e5aed710b890
#
_cell.length_a   1.000
_cell.length_b   1.000
_cell.length_c   1.000
_cell.angle_alpha   90.00
_cell.angle_beta   90.00
_cell.angle_gamma   90.00
#
_symmetry.space_group_name_H-M   'P 1'
#
loop_
_entity.id
_entity.type
_entity.pdbx_description
1 polymer ?
#
loop_
_entity_poly.entity_id
_entity_poly.type
_entity_poly.pdbx_seq_one_letter_code
_entity_poly.pdbx_strand_id
1 'polypeptide(L)'
;MKKTDWWKNAVVYQIYPRSFKDSNGDGIGDIPGIIEKLDYLKELGVNVLWISPMLESPQDDNGYDISDYRRIYKEYGTMEDYEKLLEEAHKRGIKILMDLVVNHTSDEHNWFIESRKSKDNPYRDYYIWREPVNGKEPNNWGSAFGGPAWEYDPQTEMYYLHLFSRKQPDLNWENEKVRQEVYDMMNFWCEKGIDGFRMDVISMISKDQSYPDGEMNGGLYGDFGPYCVHGPRIHEFLQEMNREVLSRYDVMTVGETSGVTIEEAQKYAGEDRNELNMVFQFEHVEDQGSDHGKWTTEKYDFQEFKKVMIKWQEELAGKAWNSLFLGNHDQPRSVSRFGNDNPAYRETSAKMLATCLHMMQGTPYVYQGEELGMTNAYFCKLEDYKDIESIQYYTELTDAGLMEPDYMMKCLMLRSRDNARTPMQWDDSEKAGFTDGEPWIKIN
;
A
#
# COMPACT_ATOMS: atom_id res chain seq x y z
N MET A 1 -9.47 -26.01 11.33
CA MET A 1 -10.51 -25.15 11.98
C MET A 1 -11.60 -24.88 10.94
N LYS A 2 -12.89 -24.76 11.31
CA LYS A 2 -13.93 -24.39 10.33
C LYS A 2 -13.78 -22.90 10.09
N LYS A 3 -13.46 -22.51 8.83
CA LYS A 3 -13.39 -21.09 8.44
C LYS A 3 -14.76 -20.46 8.62
N THR A 4 -14.79 -19.25 9.15
CA THR A 4 -15.99 -18.45 9.30
C THR A 4 -15.92 -17.28 8.31
N ASP A 5 -17.06 -16.84 7.81
CA ASP A 5 -17.12 -15.67 6.92
C ASP A 5 -17.24 -14.36 7.71
N TRP A 6 -16.56 -14.29 8.88
CA TRP A 6 -16.63 -13.14 9.79
C TRP A 6 -16.25 -11.83 9.11
N TRP A 7 -15.35 -11.89 8.15
CA TRP A 7 -14.84 -10.75 7.39
C TRP A 7 -15.92 -10.11 6.48
N LYS A 8 -16.99 -10.83 6.13
CA LYS A 8 -18.15 -10.25 5.41
C LYS A 8 -18.94 -9.26 6.27
N ASN A 9 -18.79 -9.32 7.60
CA ASN A 9 -19.40 -8.40 8.56
C ASN A 9 -18.38 -7.44 9.16
N ALA A 10 -17.18 -7.36 8.61
CA ALA A 10 -16.12 -6.49 9.08
C ALA A 10 -16.36 -5.04 8.63
N VAL A 11 -15.98 -4.11 9.50
CA VAL A 11 -15.70 -2.71 9.17
C VAL A 11 -14.25 -2.48 9.51
N VAL A 12 -13.44 -2.28 8.49
CA VAL A 12 -11.99 -2.14 8.62
C VAL A 12 -11.63 -0.66 8.74
N TYR A 13 -10.78 -0.33 9.69
CA TYR A 13 -10.17 0.99 9.82
C TYR A 13 -8.67 0.88 9.53
N GLN A 14 -8.19 1.64 8.56
CA GLN A 14 -6.76 1.67 8.25
C GLN A 14 -6.05 2.71 9.12
N ILE A 15 -5.01 2.26 9.82
CA ILE A 15 -4.09 3.09 10.57
C ILE A 15 -2.78 3.22 9.79
N TYR A 16 -2.35 4.48 9.59
CA TYR A 16 -0.99 4.83 9.17
C TYR A 16 -0.21 5.20 10.46
N PRO A 17 0.61 4.28 11.02
CA PRO A 17 1.12 4.37 12.39
C PRO A 17 1.82 5.69 12.66
N ARG A 18 2.70 6.08 11.76
CA ARG A 18 3.55 7.28 11.86
C ARG A 18 2.77 8.58 12.11
N SER A 19 1.51 8.63 11.68
CA SER A 19 0.64 9.81 11.77
C SER A 19 -0.62 9.59 12.59
N PHE A 20 -0.74 8.50 13.34
CA PHE A 20 -1.97 8.22 14.09
C PHE A 20 -1.99 8.87 15.47
N LYS A 21 -1.07 8.49 16.35
CA LYS A 21 -0.91 9.08 17.70
C LYS A 21 0.50 8.82 18.21
N ASP A 22 1.17 9.88 18.57
CA ASP A 22 2.46 9.85 19.25
C ASP A 22 2.23 9.83 20.77
N SER A 23 2.78 8.83 21.45
CA SER A 23 2.65 8.67 22.91
C SER A 23 3.85 9.17 23.68
N ASN A 24 5.02 9.30 23.04
CA ASN A 24 6.30 9.58 23.68
C ASN A 24 6.84 11.01 23.43
N GLY A 25 6.22 11.76 22.49
CA GLY A 25 6.55 13.14 22.19
C GLY A 25 7.74 13.32 21.24
N ASP A 26 8.08 12.30 20.44
CA ASP A 26 9.15 12.40 19.45
C ASP A 26 8.70 12.90 18.06
N GLY A 27 7.39 13.11 17.89
CA GLY A 27 6.77 13.60 16.66
C GLY A 27 6.35 12.49 15.69
N ILE A 28 6.51 11.23 16.07
CA ILE A 28 6.18 10.03 15.28
C ILE A 28 5.13 9.22 16.03
N GLY A 29 4.05 8.85 15.36
CA GLY A 29 3.04 7.96 15.95
C GLY A 29 3.60 6.57 16.22
N ASP A 30 3.09 5.91 17.26
CA ASP A 30 3.64 4.66 17.77
C ASP A 30 2.56 3.65 18.20
N ILE A 31 2.97 2.43 18.51
CA ILE A 31 2.08 1.35 18.95
C ILE A 31 1.38 1.68 20.27
N PRO A 32 2.06 2.21 21.31
CA PRO A 32 1.37 2.67 22.52
C PRO A 32 0.30 3.72 22.26
N GLY A 33 0.54 4.66 21.32
CA GLY A 33 -0.45 5.65 20.88
C GLY A 33 -1.66 5.01 20.19
N ILE A 34 -1.47 3.94 19.41
CA ILE A 34 -2.58 3.16 18.86
C ILE A 34 -3.41 2.54 19.99
N ILE A 35 -2.75 1.95 20.98
CA ILE A 35 -3.42 1.32 22.14
C ILE A 35 -4.27 2.36 22.89
N GLU A 36 -3.78 3.59 23.08
CA GLU A 36 -4.54 4.68 23.73
C GLU A 36 -5.86 5.01 23.02
N LYS A 37 -5.94 4.77 21.72
CA LYS A 37 -7.11 5.12 20.87
C LYS A 37 -8.03 3.93 20.55
N LEU A 38 -7.78 2.75 21.09
CA LEU A 38 -8.62 1.57 20.83
C LEU A 38 -10.07 1.75 21.29
N ASP A 39 -10.31 2.48 22.40
CA ASP A 39 -11.68 2.73 22.88
C ASP A 39 -12.44 3.66 21.94
N TYR A 40 -11.78 4.69 21.38
CA TYR A 40 -12.34 5.53 20.33
C TYR A 40 -12.74 4.71 19.09
N LEU A 41 -11.84 3.83 18.62
CA LEU A 41 -12.09 2.97 17.46
C LEU A 41 -13.25 2.00 17.73
N LYS A 42 -13.34 1.47 18.96
CA LYS A 42 -14.46 0.63 19.38
C LYS A 42 -15.78 1.41 19.39
N GLU A 43 -15.79 2.63 19.90
CA GLU A 43 -16.97 3.51 19.92
C GLU A 43 -17.42 3.91 18.51
N LEU A 44 -16.46 4.16 17.61
CA LEU A 44 -16.72 4.42 16.20
C LEU A 44 -17.43 3.25 15.50
N GLY A 45 -17.30 2.05 16.05
CA GLY A 45 -17.98 0.84 15.55
C GLY A 45 -17.15 -0.02 14.61
N VAL A 46 -15.85 0.26 14.48
CA VAL A 46 -14.94 -0.59 13.72
C VAL A 46 -14.59 -1.86 14.51
N ASN A 47 -14.37 -2.94 13.81
CA ASN A 47 -14.06 -4.23 14.43
C ASN A 47 -12.82 -4.92 13.83
N VAL A 48 -12.17 -4.27 12.87
CA VAL A 48 -10.90 -4.70 12.29
C VAL A 48 -9.99 -3.49 12.10
N LEU A 49 -8.72 -3.60 12.44
CA LEU A 49 -7.69 -2.61 12.14
C LEU A 49 -6.73 -3.19 11.09
N TRP A 50 -6.61 -2.54 9.97
CA TRP A 50 -5.47 -2.72 9.08
C TRP A 50 -4.41 -1.69 9.46
N ILE A 51 -3.25 -2.17 9.85
CA ILE A 51 -2.14 -1.30 10.23
C ILE A 51 -1.08 -1.37 9.13
N SER A 52 -0.77 -0.22 8.52
CA SER A 52 0.32 -0.09 7.54
C SER A 52 1.64 -0.54 8.16
N PRO A 53 2.69 -0.87 7.37
CA PRO A 53 3.84 -1.63 7.88
C PRO A 53 4.47 -1.08 9.15
N MET A 54 4.63 -1.95 10.15
CA MET A 54 5.27 -1.64 11.44
C MET A 54 6.59 -2.37 11.64
N LEU A 55 7.04 -3.11 10.63
CA LEU A 55 8.26 -3.91 10.70
C LEU A 55 9.51 -3.06 10.52
N GLU A 56 10.68 -3.61 10.90
CA GLU A 56 11.96 -2.93 10.78
C GLU A 56 12.21 -2.48 9.33
N SER A 57 12.52 -1.19 9.17
CA SER A 57 12.64 -0.54 7.85
C SER A 57 13.53 0.69 7.96
N PRO A 58 14.39 0.98 6.96
CA PRO A 58 15.08 2.27 6.86
C PRO A 58 14.16 3.44 6.50
N GLN A 59 12.89 3.19 6.20
CA GLN A 59 11.87 4.22 5.93
C GLN A 59 12.06 5.01 4.62
N ASP A 60 12.70 4.44 3.62
CA ASP A 60 12.82 5.04 2.29
C ASP A 60 11.44 5.24 1.63
N ASP A 61 10.56 4.27 1.81
CA ASP A 61 9.15 4.31 1.41
C ASP A 61 8.22 4.11 2.63
N ASN A 62 8.53 4.80 3.73
CA ASN A 62 7.67 4.87 4.94
C ASN A 62 7.21 3.51 5.47
N GLY A 63 8.11 2.52 5.49
CA GLY A 63 7.86 1.18 6.04
C GLY A 63 7.62 0.09 4.98
N TYR A 64 7.33 0.44 3.73
CA TYR A 64 7.18 -0.53 2.65
C TYR A 64 8.53 -1.06 2.11
N ASP A 65 9.65 -0.60 2.64
CA ASP A 65 11.01 -1.09 2.43
C ASP A 65 11.48 -1.89 3.67
N ILE A 66 10.98 -3.13 3.82
CA ILE A 66 11.19 -3.96 5.02
C ILE A 66 12.61 -4.55 5.02
N SER A 67 13.36 -4.32 6.10
CA SER A 67 14.71 -4.87 6.31
C SER A 67 14.76 -6.07 7.25
N ASP A 68 13.73 -6.30 8.08
CA ASP A 68 13.57 -7.50 8.91
C ASP A 68 12.08 -7.79 9.14
N TYR A 69 11.62 -8.94 8.66
CA TYR A 69 10.22 -9.36 8.74
C TYR A 69 9.76 -9.81 10.14
N ARG A 70 10.67 -9.95 11.10
CA ARG A 70 10.36 -10.48 12.45
C ARG A 70 10.65 -9.48 13.57
N ARG A 71 10.98 -8.24 13.22
CA ARG A 71 11.24 -7.16 14.19
C ARG A 71 10.29 -5.99 13.96
N ILE A 72 9.86 -5.39 15.07
CA ILE A 72 9.11 -4.13 15.03
C ILE A 72 10.10 -2.97 14.84
N TYR A 73 9.73 -2.00 14.05
CA TYR A 73 10.50 -0.78 13.85
C TYR A 73 10.61 -0.02 15.17
N LYS A 74 11.84 0.29 15.58
CA LYS A 74 12.16 0.81 16.91
C LYS A 74 11.42 2.10 17.31
N GLU A 75 11.11 2.97 16.33
CA GLU A 75 10.39 4.21 16.59
C GLU A 75 8.88 3.97 16.80
N TYR A 76 8.36 2.81 16.39
CA TYR A 76 6.99 2.42 16.65
C TYR A 76 6.82 1.65 17.95
N GLY A 77 7.90 1.10 18.50
CA GLY A 77 7.91 0.35 19.76
C GLY A 77 8.67 -0.96 19.69
N THR A 78 8.27 -1.88 20.54
CA THR A 78 8.90 -3.19 20.69
C THR A 78 7.95 -4.33 20.30
N MET A 79 8.45 -5.57 20.26
CA MET A 79 7.62 -6.75 20.06
C MET A 79 6.59 -6.91 21.20
N GLU A 80 6.99 -6.58 22.43
CA GLU A 80 6.11 -6.59 23.60
C GLU A 80 4.96 -5.58 23.46
N ASP A 81 5.23 -4.40 22.91
CA ASP A 81 4.19 -3.40 22.63
C ASP A 81 3.21 -3.92 21.56
N TYR A 82 3.72 -4.61 20.53
CA TYR A 82 2.88 -5.21 19.49
C TYR A 82 2.00 -6.34 20.05
N GLU A 83 2.57 -7.23 20.87
CA GLU A 83 1.81 -8.30 21.55
C GLU A 83 0.74 -7.72 22.47
N LYS A 84 1.05 -6.62 23.17
CA LYS A 84 0.08 -5.87 23.98
C LYS A 84 -1.02 -5.26 23.12
N LEU A 85 -0.68 -4.70 21.95
CA LEU A 85 -1.68 -4.18 21.01
C LEU A 85 -2.66 -5.28 20.59
N LEU A 86 -2.16 -6.47 20.22
CA LEU A 86 -3.01 -7.63 19.89
C LEU A 86 -3.94 -7.99 21.04
N GLU A 87 -3.40 -8.12 22.25
CA GLU A 87 -4.18 -8.46 23.45
C GLU A 87 -5.29 -7.42 23.72
N GLU A 88 -4.94 -6.12 23.70
CA GLU A 88 -5.88 -5.04 24.01
C GLU A 88 -6.94 -4.85 22.93
N ALA A 89 -6.59 -5.04 21.65
CA ALA A 89 -7.54 -5.04 20.55
C ALA A 89 -8.53 -6.21 20.68
N HIS A 90 -8.02 -7.42 20.89
CA HIS A 90 -8.86 -8.62 21.04
C HIS A 90 -9.80 -8.55 22.24
N LYS A 91 -9.37 -7.98 23.39
CA LYS A 91 -10.25 -7.73 24.56
C LYS A 91 -11.45 -6.86 24.20
N ARG A 92 -11.30 -5.97 23.22
CA ARG A 92 -12.35 -5.09 22.72
C ARG A 92 -13.15 -5.69 21.56
N GLY A 93 -12.81 -6.91 21.13
CA GLY A 93 -13.40 -7.57 19.96
C GLY A 93 -12.96 -6.94 18.64
N ILE A 94 -11.81 -6.30 18.63
CA ILE A 94 -11.17 -5.71 17.43
C ILE A 94 -10.08 -6.66 16.95
N LYS A 95 -10.08 -6.97 15.67
CA LYS A 95 -9.13 -7.83 14.98
C LYS A 95 -8.03 -7.01 14.32
N ILE A 96 -6.86 -7.62 14.09
CA ILE A 96 -5.69 -6.95 13.50
C ILE A 96 -5.31 -7.61 12.18
N LEU A 97 -5.26 -6.82 11.11
CA LEU A 97 -4.64 -7.18 9.84
C LEU A 97 -3.26 -6.56 9.75
N MET A 98 -2.27 -7.39 9.49
CA MET A 98 -0.91 -6.96 9.19
C MET A 98 -0.76 -6.64 7.70
N ASP A 99 0.03 -5.62 7.38
CA ASP A 99 0.43 -5.36 6.00
C ASP A 99 1.55 -6.33 5.59
N LEU A 100 1.34 -7.08 4.53
CA LEU A 100 2.25 -8.10 4.00
C LEU A 100 2.93 -7.58 2.75
N VAL A 101 4.17 -7.15 2.88
CA VAL A 101 4.99 -6.61 1.78
C VAL A 101 5.96 -7.68 1.34
N VAL A 102 5.66 -8.37 0.23
CA VAL A 102 6.43 -9.55 -0.22
C VAL A 102 6.75 -9.56 -1.71
N ASN A 103 6.43 -8.47 -2.43
CA ASN A 103 6.92 -8.28 -3.79
C ASN A 103 8.42 -7.89 -3.79
N HIS A 104 8.85 -7.15 -2.79
CA HIS A 104 10.21 -6.60 -2.65
C HIS A 104 10.60 -6.55 -1.17
N THR A 105 11.87 -6.27 -0.89
CA THR A 105 12.38 -5.93 0.44
C THR A 105 13.14 -4.62 0.39
N SER A 106 13.60 -4.13 1.55
CA SER A 106 14.66 -3.12 1.57
C SER A 106 15.96 -3.68 0.98
N ASP A 107 16.78 -2.83 0.36
CA ASP A 107 18.16 -3.15 -0.01
C ASP A 107 19.07 -3.36 1.22
N GLU A 108 18.59 -2.98 2.41
CA GLU A 108 19.20 -3.24 3.72
C GLU A 108 18.73 -4.57 4.35
N HIS A 109 17.83 -5.30 3.72
CA HIS A 109 17.47 -6.65 4.15
C HIS A 109 18.66 -7.61 4.02
N ASN A 110 18.86 -8.47 5.01
CA ASN A 110 20.01 -9.39 5.02
C ASN A 110 20.08 -10.26 3.75
N TRP A 111 18.95 -10.68 3.21
CA TRP A 111 18.91 -11.46 1.97
C TRP A 111 19.52 -10.69 0.79
N PHE A 112 19.22 -9.38 0.67
CA PHE A 112 19.77 -8.58 -0.41
C PHE A 112 21.26 -8.28 -0.19
N ILE A 113 21.66 -7.95 1.05
CA ILE A 113 23.07 -7.74 1.42
C ILE A 113 23.90 -8.98 1.05
N GLU A 114 23.39 -10.19 1.34
CA GLU A 114 24.06 -11.42 0.95
C GLU A 114 24.01 -11.63 -0.58
N SER A 115 22.85 -11.44 -1.20
CA SER A 115 22.64 -11.63 -2.64
C SER A 115 23.61 -10.86 -3.52
N ARG A 116 23.97 -9.62 -3.14
CA ARG A 116 24.87 -8.75 -3.90
C ARG A 116 26.35 -9.01 -3.67
N LYS A 117 26.75 -9.90 -2.73
CA LYS A 117 28.17 -10.18 -2.45
C LYS A 117 28.88 -10.88 -3.61
N SER A 118 28.22 -11.82 -4.27
CA SER A 118 28.76 -12.54 -5.44
C SER A 118 27.64 -13.20 -6.24
N LYS A 119 27.94 -13.53 -7.51
CA LYS A 119 27.03 -14.27 -8.39
C LYS A 119 26.73 -15.70 -7.91
N ASP A 120 27.61 -16.28 -7.09
CA ASP A 120 27.51 -17.65 -6.56
C ASP A 120 26.94 -17.69 -5.12
N ASN A 121 26.52 -16.55 -4.55
CA ASN A 121 25.99 -16.51 -3.19
C ASN A 121 24.66 -17.30 -3.12
N PRO A 122 24.41 -18.08 -2.04
CA PRO A 122 23.15 -18.82 -1.86
C PRO A 122 21.87 -17.99 -1.92
N TYR A 123 21.97 -16.69 -1.64
CA TYR A 123 20.85 -15.74 -1.71
C TYR A 123 20.76 -15.02 -3.07
N ARG A 124 21.67 -15.33 -4.03
CA ARG A 124 21.69 -14.60 -5.32
C ARG A 124 20.33 -14.61 -5.98
N ASP A 125 19.72 -15.77 -6.11
CA ASP A 125 18.44 -15.96 -6.77
C ASP A 125 17.21 -15.62 -5.90
N TYR A 126 17.42 -15.03 -4.74
CA TYR A 126 16.30 -14.48 -3.95
C TYR A 126 15.74 -13.22 -4.60
N TYR A 127 16.55 -12.54 -5.42
CA TYR A 127 16.18 -11.32 -6.15
C TYR A 127 16.34 -11.49 -7.64
N ILE A 128 15.75 -10.61 -8.41
CA ILE A 128 15.77 -10.65 -9.87
C ILE A 128 17.00 -9.90 -10.37
N TRP A 129 17.99 -10.65 -10.81
CA TRP A 129 19.24 -10.12 -11.37
C TRP A 129 19.35 -10.45 -12.86
N ARG A 130 19.86 -9.51 -13.65
CA ARG A 130 20.09 -9.70 -15.10
C ARG A 130 21.45 -9.11 -15.52
N GLU A 131 22.07 -9.75 -16.49
CA GLU A 131 23.27 -9.23 -17.15
C GLU A 131 22.92 -7.98 -17.98
N PRO A 132 23.87 -7.03 -18.12
CA PRO A 132 23.69 -5.89 -19.02
C PRO A 132 23.41 -6.34 -20.45
N VAL A 133 22.48 -5.69 -21.13
CA VAL A 133 22.18 -5.89 -22.55
C VAL A 133 22.85 -4.76 -23.35
N ASN A 134 23.88 -5.09 -24.14
CA ASN A 134 24.70 -4.12 -24.87
C ASN A 134 25.30 -3.02 -23.95
N GLY A 135 25.64 -3.39 -22.72
CA GLY A 135 26.20 -2.46 -21.72
C GLY A 135 25.22 -1.49 -21.10
N LYS A 136 23.91 -1.76 -21.23
CA LYS A 136 22.79 -0.99 -20.66
C LYS A 136 21.87 -1.87 -19.85
N GLU A 137 20.79 -1.28 -19.35
CA GLU A 137 19.71 -1.95 -18.65
C GLU A 137 19.15 -3.14 -19.46
N PRO A 138 18.63 -4.18 -18.81
CA PRO A 138 18.06 -5.36 -19.47
C PRO A 138 16.90 -5.06 -20.42
N ASN A 139 16.10 -4.06 -20.10
CA ASN A 139 15.01 -3.53 -20.90
C ASN A 139 14.74 -2.05 -20.55
N ASN A 140 13.70 -1.45 -21.14
CA ASN A 140 13.40 -0.03 -21.01
C ASN A 140 12.40 0.32 -19.90
N TRP A 141 12.07 -0.57 -18.98
CA TRP A 141 11.02 -0.34 -17.99
C TRP A 141 11.33 0.85 -17.06
N GLY A 142 10.29 1.65 -16.79
CA GLY A 142 10.31 2.65 -15.73
C GLY A 142 9.87 2.06 -14.39
N SER A 143 10.28 2.71 -13.31
CA SER A 143 9.81 2.43 -11.95
C SER A 143 8.48 3.15 -11.67
N ALA A 144 7.66 2.61 -10.79
CA ALA A 144 6.41 3.23 -10.35
C ALA A 144 6.63 4.58 -9.63
N PHE A 145 7.84 4.84 -9.11
CA PHE A 145 8.21 6.09 -8.45
C PHE A 145 9.07 7.02 -9.32
N GLY A 146 9.15 6.75 -10.63
CA GLY A 146 10.02 7.48 -11.56
C GLY A 146 11.42 6.86 -11.69
N GLY A 147 12.12 7.24 -12.75
CA GLY A 147 13.40 6.63 -13.10
C GLY A 147 13.30 5.24 -13.72
N PRO A 148 14.44 4.61 -14.06
CA PRO A 148 14.48 3.25 -14.60
C PRO A 148 14.12 2.22 -13.53
N ALA A 149 13.59 1.06 -13.93
CA ALA A 149 13.27 -0.05 -13.05
C ALA A 149 14.48 -0.98 -12.76
N TRP A 150 15.63 -0.70 -13.33
CA TRP A 150 16.84 -1.48 -13.16
C TRP A 150 17.98 -0.65 -12.61
N GLU A 151 18.61 -1.11 -11.53
CA GLU A 151 19.78 -0.47 -10.93
C GLU A 151 21.02 -1.34 -11.11
N TYR A 152 22.13 -0.70 -11.56
CA TYR A 152 23.41 -1.36 -11.77
C TYR A 152 24.19 -1.56 -10.46
N ASP A 153 24.57 -2.80 -10.19
CA ASP A 153 25.43 -3.15 -9.07
C ASP A 153 26.90 -3.32 -9.56
N PRO A 154 27.80 -2.38 -9.24
CA PRO A 154 29.18 -2.44 -9.69
C PRO A 154 29.99 -3.59 -9.07
N GLN A 155 29.52 -4.18 -7.95
CA GLN A 155 30.20 -5.28 -7.29
C GLN A 155 30.11 -6.59 -8.08
N THR A 156 28.96 -6.82 -8.70
CA THR A 156 28.70 -8.03 -9.49
C THR A 156 28.55 -7.77 -10.98
N GLU A 157 28.61 -6.51 -11.40
CA GLU A 157 28.47 -6.06 -12.79
C GLU A 157 27.15 -6.55 -13.43
N MET A 158 26.06 -6.55 -12.63
CA MET A 158 24.72 -6.92 -13.05
C MET A 158 23.70 -5.87 -12.64
N TYR A 159 22.52 -5.93 -13.21
CA TYR A 159 21.36 -5.11 -12.80
C TYR A 159 20.41 -5.92 -11.92
N TYR A 160 19.85 -5.29 -10.88
CA TYR A 160 18.69 -5.84 -10.17
C TYR A 160 17.42 -5.06 -10.51
N LEU A 161 16.30 -5.78 -10.51
CA LEU A 161 14.98 -5.17 -10.73
C LEU A 161 14.46 -4.50 -9.46
N HIS A 162 13.89 -3.31 -9.59
CA HIS A 162 13.11 -2.63 -8.57
C HIS A 162 11.91 -1.90 -9.22
N LEU A 163 10.72 -2.41 -9.03
CA LEU A 163 9.52 -1.78 -9.63
C LEU A 163 9.10 -0.49 -8.90
N PHE A 164 9.66 -0.25 -7.70
CA PHE A 164 9.45 0.95 -6.87
C PHE A 164 10.79 1.69 -6.64
N SER A 165 11.11 2.09 -5.41
CA SER A 165 12.41 2.72 -5.14
C SER A 165 13.58 1.76 -5.49
N ARG A 166 14.70 2.34 -5.93
CA ARG A 166 15.96 1.57 -6.09
C ARG A 166 16.40 0.87 -4.78
N LYS A 167 15.87 1.31 -3.64
CA LYS A 167 16.08 0.69 -2.33
C LYS A 167 15.08 -0.43 -2.03
N GLN A 168 14.20 -0.79 -2.98
CA GLN A 168 13.20 -1.84 -2.87
C GLN A 168 13.40 -2.92 -3.95
N PRO A 169 14.50 -3.72 -3.88
CA PRO A 169 14.76 -4.78 -4.86
C PRO A 169 13.66 -5.84 -4.85
N ASP A 170 13.21 -6.23 -6.04
CA ASP A 170 12.14 -7.21 -6.26
C ASP A 170 12.58 -8.64 -5.96
N LEU A 171 11.78 -9.34 -5.15
CA LEU A 171 11.96 -10.75 -4.82
C LEU A 171 11.67 -11.65 -6.03
N ASN A 172 12.45 -12.71 -6.17
CA ASN A 172 12.26 -13.71 -7.19
C ASN A 172 11.33 -14.85 -6.71
N TRP A 173 10.03 -14.69 -6.92
CA TRP A 173 9.02 -15.69 -6.55
C TRP A 173 9.09 -17.01 -7.34
N GLU A 174 9.84 -17.07 -8.45
CA GLU A 174 10.15 -18.33 -9.12
C GLU A 174 11.00 -19.24 -8.21
N ASN A 175 11.76 -18.68 -7.29
CA ASN A 175 12.58 -19.41 -6.34
C ASN A 175 11.73 -19.95 -5.18
N GLU A 176 11.62 -21.26 -5.07
CA GLU A 176 10.87 -21.95 -4.01
C GLU A 176 11.36 -21.58 -2.60
N LYS A 177 12.65 -21.30 -2.42
CA LYS A 177 13.19 -20.89 -1.11
C LYS A 177 12.63 -19.54 -0.67
N VAL A 178 12.47 -18.60 -1.60
CA VAL A 178 11.84 -17.30 -1.30
C VAL A 178 10.40 -17.50 -0.84
N ARG A 179 9.64 -18.33 -1.54
CA ARG A 179 8.26 -18.64 -1.16
C ARG A 179 8.19 -19.28 0.22
N GLN A 180 9.07 -20.24 0.52
CA GLN A 180 9.12 -20.90 1.84
C GLN A 180 9.44 -19.90 2.96
N GLU A 181 10.43 -19.01 2.78
CA GLU A 181 10.76 -17.97 3.76
C GLU A 181 9.56 -17.03 4.02
N VAL A 182 8.82 -16.67 2.96
CA VAL A 182 7.59 -15.87 3.09
C VAL A 182 6.53 -16.63 3.88
N TYR A 183 6.30 -17.92 3.58
CA TYR A 183 5.30 -18.71 4.30
C TYR A 183 5.68 -18.94 5.76
N ASP A 184 6.95 -19.14 6.06
CA ASP A 184 7.45 -19.27 7.43
C ASP A 184 7.29 -17.96 8.23
N MET A 185 7.49 -16.82 7.58
CA MET A 185 7.23 -15.51 8.17
C MET A 185 5.72 -15.29 8.42
N MET A 186 4.88 -15.63 7.45
CA MET A 186 3.42 -15.49 7.61
C MET A 186 2.89 -16.41 8.73
N ASN A 187 3.36 -17.66 8.82
CA ASN A 187 3.01 -18.57 9.90
C ASN A 187 3.44 -18.02 11.27
N PHE A 188 4.66 -17.45 11.38
CA PHE A 188 5.13 -16.80 12.61
C PHE A 188 4.17 -15.71 13.09
N TRP A 189 3.66 -14.85 12.21
CA TRP A 189 2.73 -13.80 12.60
C TRP A 189 1.32 -14.34 12.93
N CYS A 190 0.85 -15.34 12.18
CA CYS A 190 -0.41 -16.02 12.52
C CYS A 190 -0.35 -16.70 13.90
N GLU A 191 0.78 -17.34 14.25
CA GLU A 191 1.01 -17.95 15.56
C GLU A 191 1.07 -16.91 16.68
N LYS A 192 1.52 -15.68 16.41
CA LYS A 192 1.42 -14.55 17.34
C LYS A 192 -0.01 -14.05 17.55
N GLY A 193 -0.95 -14.43 16.68
CA GLY A 193 -2.36 -14.13 16.86
C GLY A 193 -2.91 -13.00 16.02
N ILE A 194 -2.26 -12.61 14.93
CA ILE A 194 -2.88 -11.69 13.95
C ILE A 194 -4.09 -12.35 13.30
N ASP A 195 -5.04 -11.55 12.84
CA ASP A 195 -6.30 -12.02 12.26
C ASP A 195 -6.32 -11.99 10.74
N GLY A 196 -5.22 -11.64 10.10
CA GLY A 196 -5.09 -11.68 8.65
C GLY A 196 -4.08 -10.72 8.06
N PHE A 197 -4.16 -10.58 6.73
CA PHE A 197 -3.20 -9.79 5.97
C PHE A 197 -3.90 -8.87 4.96
N ARG A 198 -3.44 -7.64 4.88
CA ARG A 198 -3.52 -6.84 3.67
C ARG A 198 -2.23 -7.09 2.89
N MET A 199 -2.34 -7.48 1.63
CA MET A 199 -1.21 -7.92 0.84
C MET A 199 -0.82 -6.85 -0.18
N ASP A 200 0.32 -6.23 0.07
CA ASP A 200 0.88 -5.14 -0.71
C ASP A 200 1.25 -5.61 -2.12
N VAL A 201 0.78 -4.89 -3.13
CA VAL A 201 1.00 -5.15 -4.57
C VAL A 201 1.08 -6.62 -4.94
N ILE A 202 0.23 -7.44 -4.32
CA ILE A 202 0.29 -8.91 -4.42
C ILE A 202 0.13 -9.41 -5.87
N SER A 203 -0.50 -8.65 -6.74
CA SER A 203 -0.65 -8.96 -8.15
C SER A 203 0.68 -8.92 -8.93
N MET A 204 1.74 -8.38 -8.33
CA MET A 204 3.05 -8.19 -8.97
C MET A 204 4.09 -9.26 -8.63
N ILE A 205 3.79 -10.22 -7.74
CA ILE A 205 4.77 -11.25 -7.33
C ILE A 205 5.14 -12.22 -8.46
N SER A 206 4.29 -12.38 -9.49
CA SER A 206 4.59 -13.18 -10.68
C SER A 206 4.86 -12.29 -11.87
N LYS A 207 6.00 -12.48 -12.53
CA LYS A 207 6.45 -11.67 -13.65
C LYS A 207 6.72 -12.51 -14.88
N ASP A 208 6.58 -11.91 -16.07
CA ASP A 208 7.03 -12.53 -17.33
C ASP A 208 8.57 -12.68 -17.31
N GLN A 209 9.05 -13.91 -17.37
CA GLN A 209 10.48 -14.22 -17.24
C GLN A 209 11.31 -13.85 -18.48
N SER A 210 10.68 -13.47 -19.58
CA SER A 210 11.37 -12.97 -20.77
C SER A 210 11.82 -11.53 -20.65
N TYR A 211 11.22 -10.75 -19.74
CA TYR A 211 11.53 -9.34 -19.49
C TYR A 211 11.63 -8.50 -20.78
N PRO A 212 10.62 -8.49 -21.64
CA PRO A 212 10.65 -7.75 -22.91
C PRO A 212 10.60 -6.24 -22.67
N ASP A 213 10.92 -5.44 -23.68
CA ASP A 213 10.70 -3.99 -23.64
C ASP A 213 9.20 -3.67 -23.50
N GLY A 214 8.90 -2.67 -22.68
CA GLY A 214 7.57 -2.11 -22.51
C GLY A 214 7.23 -1.05 -23.56
N GLU A 215 5.93 -0.81 -23.77
CA GLU A 215 5.47 0.27 -24.64
C GLU A 215 5.77 1.65 -24.02
N MET A 216 6.18 2.60 -24.89
CA MET A 216 6.44 3.98 -24.48
C MET A 216 5.15 4.79 -24.57
N ASN A 217 4.46 4.96 -23.46
CA ASN A 217 3.17 5.66 -23.38
C ASN A 217 3.33 7.18 -23.22
N GLY A 218 4.26 7.79 -23.96
CA GLY A 218 4.55 9.23 -23.87
C GLY A 218 5.48 9.65 -22.73
N GLY A 219 5.89 8.71 -21.85
CA GLY A 219 6.86 8.91 -20.78
C GLY A 219 8.30 8.71 -21.21
N LEU A 220 9.22 8.78 -20.24
CA LEU A 220 10.65 8.57 -20.48
C LEU A 220 11.04 7.08 -20.56
N TYR A 221 10.21 6.20 -20.03
CA TYR A 221 10.44 4.76 -19.88
C TYR A 221 9.28 3.94 -20.42
N GLY A 222 9.53 2.66 -20.68
CA GLY A 222 8.51 1.70 -21.08
C GLY A 222 7.67 1.20 -19.91
N ASP A 223 6.43 0.84 -20.20
CA ASP A 223 5.46 0.33 -19.22
C ASP A 223 5.78 -1.12 -18.85
N PHE A 224 6.00 -1.40 -17.55
CA PHE A 224 6.20 -2.74 -17.01
C PHE A 224 4.87 -3.47 -16.72
N GLY A 225 3.76 -2.74 -16.63
CA GLY A 225 2.46 -3.26 -16.17
C GLY A 225 2.04 -4.56 -16.85
N PRO A 226 2.01 -4.65 -18.20
CA PRO A 226 1.61 -5.85 -18.91
C PRO A 226 2.44 -7.11 -18.61
N TYR A 227 3.63 -6.96 -18.05
CA TYR A 227 4.59 -8.04 -17.81
C TYR A 227 4.78 -8.39 -16.33
N CYS A 228 4.39 -7.48 -15.44
CA CYS A 228 4.62 -7.61 -14.00
C CYS A 228 3.33 -7.66 -13.18
N VAL A 229 2.18 -7.27 -13.75
CA VAL A 229 0.89 -7.30 -13.06
C VAL A 229 0.06 -8.46 -13.58
N HIS A 230 -0.54 -9.24 -12.67
CA HIS A 230 -1.29 -10.47 -12.99
C HIS A 230 -0.48 -11.48 -13.81
N GLY A 231 0.80 -11.63 -13.49
CA GLY A 231 1.73 -12.49 -14.23
C GLY A 231 1.33 -13.96 -14.29
N PRO A 232 2.01 -14.76 -15.13
CA PRO A 232 1.49 -16.07 -15.59
C PRO A 232 1.33 -17.12 -14.47
N ARG A 233 2.04 -16.98 -13.34
CA ARG A 233 1.98 -17.94 -12.21
C ARG A 233 1.32 -17.35 -10.96
N ILE A 234 0.69 -16.18 -11.03
CA ILE A 234 0.14 -15.50 -9.85
C ILE A 234 -0.84 -16.39 -9.07
N HIS A 235 -1.79 -17.02 -9.75
CA HIS A 235 -2.78 -17.87 -9.11
C HIS A 235 -2.16 -19.17 -8.53
N GLU A 236 -1.12 -19.71 -9.17
CA GLU A 236 -0.34 -20.84 -8.63
C GLU A 236 0.29 -20.46 -7.29
N PHE A 237 0.97 -19.31 -7.23
CA PHE A 237 1.62 -18.83 -6.01
C PHE A 237 0.62 -18.53 -4.89
N LEU A 238 -0.53 -17.93 -5.20
CA LEU A 238 -1.56 -17.64 -4.21
C LEU A 238 -2.24 -18.92 -3.70
N GLN A 239 -2.49 -19.90 -4.55
CA GLN A 239 -3.00 -21.21 -4.12
C GLN A 239 -1.99 -21.97 -3.27
N GLU A 240 -0.70 -21.88 -3.59
CA GLU A 240 0.38 -22.42 -2.76
C GLU A 240 0.39 -21.72 -1.38
N MET A 241 0.37 -20.38 -1.34
CA MET A 241 0.27 -19.59 -0.11
C MET A 241 -0.96 -19.97 0.73
N ASN A 242 -2.09 -20.17 0.09
CA ASN A 242 -3.30 -20.60 0.77
C ASN A 242 -3.13 -21.98 1.41
N ARG A 243 -2.59 -22.93 0.69
CA ARG A 243 -2.32 -24.29 1.16
C ARG A 243 -1.33 -24.33 2.33
N GLU A 244 -0.23 -23.55 2.21
CA GLU A 244 0.87 -23.57 3.17
C GLU A 244 0.61 -22.70 4.41
N VAL A 245 -0.26 -21.68 4.31
CA VAL A 245 -0.54 -20.74 5.40
C VAL A 245 -2.04 -20.53 5.61
N LEU A 246 -2.70 -19.85 4.68
CA LEU A 246 -4.03 -19.27 4.94
C LEU A 246 -5.11 -20.29 5.28
N SER A 247 -5.00 -21.53 4.74
CA SER A 247 -5.95 -22.61 5.05
C SER A 247 -5.86 -23.12 6.50
N ARG A 248 -4.73 -22.86 7.19
CA ARG A 248 -4.45 -23.37 8.54
C ARG A 248 -5.09 -22.50 9.64
N TYR A 249 -5.43 -21.26 9.31
CA TYR A 249 -5.93 -20.25 10.25
C TYR A 249 -7.28 -19.68 9.79
N ASP A 250 -8.06 -19.11 10.73
CA ASP A 250 -9.30 -18.37 10.43
C ASP A 250 -8.97 -16.88 10.24
N VAL A 251 -8.26 -16.57 9.16
CA VAL A 251 -7.73 -15.25 8.84
C VAL A 251 -8.46 -14.62 7.65
N MET A 252 -8.49 -13.29 7.65
CA MET A 252 -8.97 -12.47 6.55
C MET A 252 -7.81 -12.06 5.64
N THR A 253 -8.05 -12.03 4.34
CA THR A 253 -7.06 -11.52 3.37
C THR A 253 -7.69 -10.55 2.39
N VAL A 254 -6.98 -9.46 2.13
CA VAL A 254 -7.30 -8.51 1.05
C VAL A 254 -6.04 -8.22 0.24
N GLY A 255 -6.10 -8.42 -1.06
CA GLY A 255 -4.97 -8.18 -1.97
C GLY A 255 -5.06 -6.81 -2.62
N GLU A 256 -3.94 -6.10 -2.68
CA GLU A 256 -3.81 -4.94 -3.54
C GLU A 256 -3.52 -5.38 -4.97
N THR A 257 -4.43 -5.04 -5.90
CA THR A 257 -4.40 -5.54 -7.27
C THR A 257 -4.67 -4.40 -8.26
N SER A 258 -3.63 -3.61 -8.57
CA SER A 258 -3.74 -2.54 -9.57
C SER A 258 -4.15 -3.10 -10.94
N GLY A 259 -5.00 -2.37 -11.65
CA GLY A 259 -5.48 -2.76 -12.98
C GLY A 259 -6.35 -4.02 -13.02
N VAL A 260 -6.85 -4.51 -11.87
CA VAL A 260 -7.67 -5.73 -11.82
C VAL A 260 -9.01 -5.53 -12.54
N THR A 261 -9.36 -6.48 -13.42
CA THR A 261 -10.69 -6.56 -14.03
C THR A 261 -11.65 -7.37 -13.14
N ILE A 262 -12.94 -7.33 -13.46
CA ILE A 262 -13.94 -8.18 -12.77
C ILE A 262 -13.62 -9.67 -12.92
N GLU A 263 -13.16 -10.10 -14.09
CA GLU A 263 -12.78 -11.47 -14.37
C GLU A 263 -11.55 -11.89 -13.55
N GLU A 264 -10.55 -11.03 -13.46
CA GLU A 264 -9.38 -11.29 -12.62
C GLU A 264 -9.76 -11.29 -11.12
N ALA A 265 -10.59 -10.35 -10.66
CA ALA A 265 -11.06 -10.31 -9.28
C ALA A 265 -11.77 -11.62 -8.87
N GLN A 266 -12.54 -12.22 -9.77
CA GLN A 266 -13.18 -13.53 -9.55
C GLN A 266 -12.13 -14.66 -9.42
N LYS A 267 -11.02 -14.58 -10.13
CA LYS A 267 -9.93 -15.58 -9.99
C LYS A 267 -9.22 -15.44 -8.65
N TYR A 268 -8.96 -14.19 -8.18
CA TYR A 268 -8.33 -13.94 -6.89
C TYR A 268 -9.23 -14.28 -5.70
N ALA A 269 -10.53 -13.95 -5.78
CA ALA A 269 -11.41 -13.90 -4.62
C ALA A 269 -12.70 -14.72 -4.74
N GLY A 270 -12.85 -15.54 -5.78
CA GLY A 270 -13.97 -16.48 -5.91
C GLY A 270 -13.94 -17.54 -4.80
N GLU A 271 -15.10 -17.93 -4.26
CA GLU A 271 -15.19 -18.84 -3.11
C GLU A 271 -14.55 -20.23 -3.36
N ASP A 272 -14.51 -20.67 -4.60
CA ASP A 272 -13.93 -21.95 -5.04
C ASP A 272 -12.43 -21.87 -5.39
N ARG A 273 -11.84 -20.68 -5.37
CA ARG A 273 -10.47 -20.45 -5.82
C ARG A 273 -9.41 -20.86 -4.81
N ASN A 274 -9.71 -20.79 -3.51
CA ASN A 274 -8.75 -21.00 -2.43
C ASN A 274 -7.50 -20.10 -2.56
N GLU A 275 -7.74 -18.83 -2.80
CA GLU A 275 -6.72 -17.78 -2.87
C GLU A 275 -6.98 -16.72 -1.79
N LEU A 276 -7.56 -15.57 -2.12
CA LEU A 276 -7.84 -14.47 -1.20
C LEU A 276 -9.33 -14.38 -0.84
N ASN A 277 -9.69 -13.60 0.18
CA ASN A 277 -11.09 -13.33 0.50
C ASN A 277 -11.67 -12.19 -0.36
N MET A 278 -10.86 -11.16 -0.66
CA MET A 278 -11.23 -10.02 -1.49
C MET A 278 -9.99 -9.35 -2.06
N VAL A 279 -10.18 -8.43 -2.99
CA VAL A 279 -9.12 -7.61 -3.60
C VAL A 279 -9.53 -6.15 -3.62
N PHE A 280 -8.56 -5.24 -3.49
CA PHE A 280 -8.75 -3.83 -3.80
C PHE A 280 -8.65 -3.61 -5.30
N GLN A 281 -9.70 -3.07 -5.88
CA GLN A 281 -9.71 -2.51 -7.22
C GLN A 281 -9.42 -1.01 -7.16
N PHE A 282 -8.79 -0.46 -8.16
CA PHE A 282 -8.37 0.95 -8.18
C PHE A 282 -9.07 1.79 -9.25
N GLU A 283 -9.95 1.21 -10.05
CA GLU A 283 -10.59 1.88 -11.19
C GLU A 283 -11.29 3.20 -10.83
N HIS A 284 -11.82 3.30 -9.58
CA HIS A 284 -12.47 4.53 -9.10
C HIS A 284 -11.50 5.57 -8.55
N VAL A 285 -10.25 5.23 -8.35
CA VAL A 285 -9.18 6.12 -7.87
C VAL A 285 -8.05 6.32 -8.90
N GLU A 286 -8.13 5.69 -10.06
CA GLU A 286 -7.23 5.95 -11.17
C GLU A 286 -7.68 7.21 -11.93
N ASP A 287 -6.73 8.09 -12.23
CA ASP A 287 -6.98 9.30 -13.02
C ASP A 287 -6.83 8.96 -14.49
N GLN A 288 -7.94 8.83 -15.20
CA GLN A 288 -7.97 8.51 -16.62
C GLN A 288 -7.75 9.76 -17.47
N GLY A 289 -6.90 9.65 -18.47
CA GLY A 289 -6.75 10.66 -19.54
C GLY A 289 -5.65 11.70 -19.33
N SER A 290 -4.73 11.50 -18.40
CA SER A 290 -3.50 12.30 -18.32
C SER A 290 -2.33 11.58 -19.00
N ASP A 291 -1.55 12.33 -19.81
CA ASP A 291 -0.31 11.81 -20.43
C ASP A 291 0.78 11.48 -19.40
N HIS A 292 0.60 11.89 -18.14
CA HIS A 292 1.55 11.73 -17.06
C HIS A 292 0.92 11.04 -15.83
N GLY A 293 0.03 10.07 -16.05
CA GLY A 293 -0.62 9.30 -15.01
C GLY A 293 -1.47 10.16 -14.08
N LYS A 294 -1.29 10.03 -12.76
CA LYS A 294 -2.07 10.77 -11.76
C LYS A 294 -1.73 12.26 -11.65
N TRP A 295 -0.63 12.71 -12.28
CA TRP A 295 -0.15 14.09 -12.16
C TRP A 295 -0.97 15.04 -13.05
N THR A 296 -2.16 15.37 -12.59
CA THR A 296 -3.11 16.25 -13.28
C THR A 296 -3.87 17.12 -12.28
N THR A 297 -4.29 18.30 -12.75
CA THR A 297 -5.21 19.19 -12.01
C THR A 297 -6.68 18.96 -12.35
N GLU A 298 -6.96 18.04 -13.28
CA GLU A 298 -8.31 17.71 -13.66
C GLU A 298 -9.10 17.16 -12.47
N LYS A 299 -10.35 17.58 -12.35
CA LYS A 299 -11.25 17.04 -11.33
C LYS A 299 -11.75 15.67 -11.77
N TYR A 300 -11.85 14.76 -10.80
CA TYR A 300 -12.44 13.46 -11.06
C TYR A 300 -13.91 13.60 -11.48
N ASP A 301 -14.30 12.89 -12.55
CA ASP A 301 -15.70 12.89 -13.01
C ASP A 301 -16.55 11.98 -12.10
N PHE A 302 -17.46 12.59 -11.35
CA PHE A 302 -18.35 11.86 -10.46
C PHE A 302 -19.30 10.89 -11.20
N GLN A 303 -19.57 11.10 -12.48
CA GLN A 303 -20.35 10.16 -13.29
C GLN A 303 -19.55 8.88 -13.56
N GLU A 304 -18.24 8.99 -13.81
CA GLU A 304 -17.36 7.82 -13.94
C GLU A 304 -17.22 7.07 -12.63
N PHE A 305 -17.02 7.78 -11.51
CA PHE A 305 -17.05 7.18 -10.17
C PHE A 305 -18.33 6.33 -9.97
N LYS A 306 -19.50 6.90 -10.27
CA LYS A 306 -20.76 6.22 -10.14
C LYS A 306 -20.86 4.97 -11.04
N LYS A 307 -20.40 5.06 -12.28
CA LYS A 307 -20.40 3.91 -13.21
C LYS A 307 -19.51 2.78 -12.69
N VAL A 308 -18.30 3.11 -12.22
CA VAL A 308 -17.37 2.13 -11.65
C VAL A 308 -17.99 1.43 -10.45
N MET A 309 -18.54 2.19 -9.50
CA MET A 309 -19.16 1.61 -8.30
C MET A 309 -20.35 0.70 -8.64
N ILE A 310 -21.21 1.11 -9.57
CA ILE A 310 -22.34 0.28 -10.03
C ILE A 310 -21.82 -1.00 -10.68
N LYS A 311 -20.88 -0.89 -11.61
CA LYS A 311 -20.27 -2.02 -12.31
C LYS A 311 -19.76 -3.07 -11.32
N TRP A 312 -18.94 -2.66 -10.35
CA TRP A 312 -18.36 -3.58 -9.36
C TRP A 312 -19.43 -4.19 -8.44
N GLN A 313 -20.48 -3.46 -8.07
CA GLN A 313 -21.60 -4.00 -7.30
C GLN A 313 -22.41 -5.05 -8.09
N GLU A 314 -22.71 -4.78 -9.36
CA GLU A 314 -23.58 -5.65 -10.17
C GLU A 314 -22.82 -6.88 -10.71
N GLU A 315 -21.61 -6.68 -11.24
CA GLU A 315 -20.90 -7.74 -11.94
C GLU A 315 -20.16 -8.72 -11.00
N LEU A 316 -19.78 -8.26 -9.79
CA LEU A 316 -19.15 -9.13 -8.80
C LEU A 316 -20.15 -9.86 -7.91
N ALA A 317 -21.42 -9.41 -7.87
CA ALA A 317 -22.46 -9.99 -7.02
C ALA A 317 -22.62 -11.50 -7.22
N GLY A 318 -22.52 -12.24 -6.13
CA GLY A 318 -22.63 -13.72 -6.14
C GLY A 318 -21.43 -14.47 -6.72
N LYS A 319 -20.36 -13.79 -7.09
CA LYS A 319 -19.14 -14.37 -7.67
C LYS A 319 -17.92 -14.20 -6.77
N ALA A 320 -17.76 -13.01 -6.19
CA ALA A 320 -16.74 -12.69 -5.21
C ALA A 320 -17.23 -11.56 -4.30
N TRP A 321 -16.49 -11.27 -3.23
CA TRP A 321 -16.86 -10.24 -2.26
C TRP A 321 -16.12 -8.93 -2.52
N ASN A 322 -16.83 -7.80 -2.52
CA ASN A 322 -16.24 -6.48 -2.69
C ASN A 322 -15.47 -6.02 -1.43
N SER A 323 -14.32 -5.40 -1.64
CA SER A 323 -13.75 -4.42 -0.72
C SER A 323 -14.17 -3.02 -1.14
N LEU A 324 -14.53 -2.17 -0.20
CA LEU A 324 -15.07 -0.84 -0.47
C LEU A 324 -14.19 0.21 0.21
N PHE A 325 -13.59 1.12 -0.54
CA PHE A 325 -12.78 2.22 0.01
C PHE A 325 -12.93 3.47 -0.85
N LEU A 326 -12.68 4.63 -0.26
CA LEU A 326 -12.62 5.92 -0.97
C LEU A 326 -11.23 6.53 -0.92
N GLY A 327 -10.43 6.16 0.06
CA GLY A 327 -9.07 6.61 0.23
C GLY A 327 -8.24 5.62 1.03
N ASN A 328 -6.94 5.82 1.00
CA ASN A 328 -5.94 5.10 1.78
C ASN A 328 -4.69 6.00 1.93
N HIS A 329 -3.60 5.46 2.44
CA HIS A 329 -2.33 6.18 2.63
C HIS A 329 -1.61 6.58 1.31
N ASP A 330 -2.08 6.09 0.15
CA ASP A 330 -1.51 6.38 -1.18
C ASP A 330 -2.42 7.26 -2.05
N GLN A 331 -3.61 7.62 -1.55
CA GLN A 331 -4.58 8.42 -2.27
C GLN A 331 -4.80 9.77 -1.58
N PRO A 332 -5.08 10.85 -2.32
CA PRO A 332 -5.51 12.09 -1.72
C PRO A 332 -6.75 11.89 -0.84
N ARG A 333 -7.00 12.80 0.10
CA ARG A 333 -8.18 12.74 0.97
C ARG A 333 -9.47 12.68 0.16
N SER A 334 -10.34 11.74 0.50
CA SER A 334 -11.56 11.41 -0.24
C SER A 334 -12.51 12.62 -0.39
N VAL A 335 -12.66 13.43 0.67
CA VAL A 335 -13.52 14.61 0.63
C VAL A 335 -12.99 15.70 -0.32
N SER A 336 -11.66 15.85 -0.43
CA SER A 336 -11.03 16.81 -1.36
C SER A 336 -11.09 16.31 -2.80
N ARG A 337 -11.04 15.00 -3.00
CA ARG A 337 -11.04 14.39 -4.34
C ARG A 337 -12.44 14.24 -4.92
N PHE A 338 -13.35 13.65 -4.18
CA PHE A 338 -14.71 13.26 -4.64
C PHE A 338 -15.80 14.19 -4.14
N GLY A 339 -15.55 14.98 -3.10
CA GLY A 339 -16.51 15.87 -2.49
C GLY A 339 -16.21 17.34 -2.74
N ASN A 340 -16.57 18.14 -1.74
CA ASN A 340 -16.29 19.57 -1.69
C ASN A 340 -15.73 19.88 -0.31
N ASP A 341 -14.44 20.17 -0.24
CA ASP A 341 -13.70 20.42 1.00
C ASP A 341 -13.73 21.89 1.45
N ASN A 342 -14.48 22.75 0.75
CA ASN A 342 -14.77 24.09 1.26
C ASN A 342 -15.42 23.96 2.65
N PRO A 343 -14.99 24.75 3.65
CA PRO A 343 -15.52 24.66 5.02
C PRO A 343 -17.04 24.66 5.14
N ALA A 344 -17.75 25.36 4.22
CA ALA A 344 -19.20 25.40 4.20
C ALA A 344 -19.86 24.06 3.77
N TYR A 345 -19.14 23.19 3.06
CA TYR A 345 -19.68 21.97 2.48
C TYR A 345 -18.95 20.70 2.92
N ARG A 346 -17.78 20.80 3.54
CA ARG A 346 -16.90 19.70 3.92
C ARG A 346 -17.64 18.61 4.70
N GLU A 347 -18.33 19.00 5.76
CA GLU A 347 -19.04 18.05 6.63
C GLU A 347 -20.15 17.30 5.86
N THR A 348 -20.92 18.02 5.06
CA THR A 348 -22.01 17.42 4.25
C THR A 348 -21.44 16.47 3.19
N SER A 349 -20.32 16.86 2.55
CA SER A 349 -19.63 16.02 1.56
C SER A 349 -19.07 14.75 2.20
N ALA A 350 -18.41 14.87 3.36
CA ALA A 350 -17.88 13.71 4.08
C ALA A 350 -19.00 12.74 4.49
N LYS A 351 -20.11 13.23 5.02
CA LYS A 351 -21.29 12.42 5.37
C LYS A 351 -21.93 11.75 4.15
N MET A 352 -22.00 12.45 3.04
CA MET A 352 -22.51 11.87 1.77
C MET A 352 -21.62 10.74 1.29
N LEU A 353 -20.30 10.92 1.26
CA LEU A 353 -19.35 9.91 0.85
C LEU A 353 -19.38 8.69 1.77
N ALA A 354 -19.39 8.89 3.09
CA ALA A 354 -19.53 7.81 4.07
C ALA A 354 -20.84 7.04 3.87
N THR A 355 -21.96 7.74 3.64
CA THR A 355 -23.26 7.09 3.35
C THR A 355 -23.16 6.25 2.08
N CYS A 356 -22.56 6.77 1.02
CA CYS A 356 -22.37 6.03 -0.22
C CYS A 356 -21.56 4.74 0.02
N LEU A 357 -20.42 4.84 0.68
CA LEU A 357 -19.54 3.71 0.96
C LEU A 357 -20.23 2.62 1.78
N HIS A 358 -20.84 3.00 2.92
CA HIS A 358 -21.39 2.05 3.89
C HIS A 358 -22.76 1.46 3.48
N MET A 359 -23.42 1.98 2.45
CA MET A 359 -24.69 1.43 1.94
C MET A 359 -24.52 0.45 0.77
N MET A 360 -23.29 0.23 0.30
CA MET A 360 -22.97 -0.78 -0.72
C MET A 360 -22.70 -2.15 -0.08
N GLN A 361 -22.85 -3.22 -0.87
CA GLN A 361 -22.51 -4.57 -0.43
C GLN A 361 -20.98 -4.81 -0.54
N GLY A 362 -20.34 -5.09 0.59
CA GLY A 362 -18.91 -5.37 0.67
C GLY A 362 -18.37 -5.04 2.05
N THR A 363 -17.08 -5.26 2.24
CA THR A 363 -16.38 -4.87 3.45
C THR A 363 -15.85 -3.43 3.30
N PRO A 364 -16.34 -2.46 4.07
CA PRO A 364 -15.85 -1.08 4.02
C PRO A 364 -14.51 -0.95 4.72
N TYR A 365 -13.61 -0.17 4.11
CA TYR A 365 -12.32 0.26 4.63
C TYR A 365 -12.35 1.76 4.81
N VAL A 366 -12.22 2.21 6.04
CA VAL A 366 -12.19 3.62 6.43
C VAL A 366 -10.74 4.00 6.70
N TYR A 367 -10.21 4.97 5.99
CA TYR A 367 -8.86 5.46 6.26
C TYR A 367 -8.88 6.49 7.40
N GLN A 368 -7.86 6.44 8.30
CA GLN A 368 -7.76 7.37 9.44
C GLN A 368 -7.99 8.83 9.02
N GLY A 369 -8.89 9.51 9.73
CA GLY A 369 -9.30 10.88 9.48
C GLY A 369 -10.42 11.05 8.46
N GLU A 370 -10.81 9.98 7.74
CA GLU A 370 -11.94 10.03 6.82
C GLU A 370 -13.26 10.25 7.58
N GLU A 371 -13.40 9.64 8.77
CA GLU A 371 -14.53 9.85 9.67
C GLU A 371 -14.67 11.28 10.19
N LEU A 372 -13.57 12.05 10.21
CA LEU A 372 -13.55 13.46 10.58
C LEU A 372 -13.72 14.39 9.37
N GLY A 373 -13.70 13.85 8.15
CA GLY A 373 -13.66 14.63 6.92
C GLY A 373 -12.37 15.45 6.79
N MET A 374 -11.21 14.87 7.14
CA MET A 374 -9.91 15.51 6.91
C MET A 374 -9.70 15.77 5.42
N THR A 375 -9.12 16.93 5.10
CA THR A 375 -8.89 17.40 3.73
C THR A 375 -7.44 17.19 3.31
N ASN A 376 -7.13 17.49 2.03
CA ASN A 376 -5.76 17.60 1.56
C ASN A 376 -5.02 18.72 2.31
N ALA A 377 -3.71 18.53 2.48
CA ALA A 377 -2.84 19.51 3.12
C ALA A 377 -2.50 20.72 2.23
N TYR A 378 -2.54 20.53 0.92
CA TYR A 378 -2.23 21.57 -0.07
C TYR A 378 -0.89 22.27 0.16
N PHE A 379 0.17 21.51 0.46
CA PHE A 379 1.52 22.07 0.65
C PHE A 379 1.99 22.82 -0.59
N CYS A 380 2.39 24.09 -0.38
CA CYS A 380 2.76 25.00 -1.47
C CYS A 380 4.25 24.98 -1.81
N LYS A 381 5.07 24.21 -1.08
CA LYS A 381 6.52 24.16 -1.25
C LYS A 381 6.98 22.73 -1.32
N LEU A 382 7.92 22.45 -2.23
CA LEU A 382 8.47 21.09 -2.41
C LEU A 382 9.12 20.54 -1.13
N GLU A 383 9.76 21.38 -0.34
CA GLU A 383 10.42 21.03 0.92
C GLU A 383 9.47 20.52 2.01
N ASP A 384 8.17 20.78 1.89
CA ASP A 384 7.14 20.30 2.83
C ASP A 384 6.73 18.86 2.55
N TYR A 385 6.98 18.37 1.33
CA TYR A 385 6.71 16.98 0.95
C TYR A 385 7.80 16.04 1.48
N LYS A 386 7.37 14.85 1.90
CA LYS A 386 8.24 13.78 2.42
C LYS A 386 8.17 12.51 1.59
N ASP A 387 7.17 12.41 0.73
CA ASP A 387 6.91 11.24 -0.10
C ASP A 387 7.90 11.15 -1.26
N ILE A 388 8.60 10.00 -1.36
CA ILE A 388 9.60 9.72 -2.38
C ILE A 388 9.01 9.83 -3.80
N GLU A 389 7.82 9.30 -4.04
CA GLU A 389 7.15 9.36 -5.34
C GLU A 389 6.93 10.81 -5.78
N SER A 390 6.40 11.65 -4.89
CA SER A 390 6.15 13.07 -5.17
C SER A 390 7.41 13.83 -5.52
N ILE A 391 8.49 13.61 -4.78
CA ILE A 391 9.78 14.30 -4.98
C ILE A 391 10.46 13.84 -6.27
N GLN A 392 10.46 12.54 -6.54
CA GLN A 392 11.10 12.00 -7.74
C GLN A 392 10.35 12.41 -9.01
N TYR A 393 9.04 12.30 -9.05
CA TYR A 393 8.27 12.74 -10.22
C TYR A 393 8.33 14.25 -10.45
N TYR A 394 8.35 15.06 -9.38
CA TYR A 394 8.58 16.49 -9.55
C TYR A 394 9.90 16.74 -10.28
N THR A 395 10.97 16.14 -9.79
CA THR A 395 12.33 16.31 -10.37
C THR A 395 12.38 15.78 -11.79
N GLU A 396 11.92 14.55 -12.03
CA GLU A 396 11.98 13.90 -13.33
C GLU A 396 11.22 14.67 -14.42
N LEU A 397 9.95 15.03 -14.14
CA LEU A 397 9.10 15.65 -15.15
C LEU A 397 9.50 17.11 -15.44
N THR A 398 9.98 17.83 -14.42
CA THR A 398 10.44 19.20 -14.63
C THR A 398 11.81 19.27 -15.28
N ASP A 399 12.76 18.42 -14.89
CA ASP A 399 14.11 18.38 -15.48
C ASP A 399 14.07 17.91 -16.93
N ALA A 400 13.14 17.01 -17.28
CA ALA A 400 12.91 16.57 -18.65
C ALA A 400 12.13 17.60 -19.49
N GLY A 401 11.62 18.69 -18.88
CA GLY A 401 10.79 19.68 -19.57
C GLY A 401 9.44 19.14 -20.02
N LEU A 402 8.96 18.06 -19.41
CA LEU A 402 7.64 17.48 -19.68
C LEU A 402 6.52 18.20 -18.93
N MET A 403 6.83 18.80 -17.79
CA MET A 403 5.91 19.64 -17.00
C MET A 403 6.58 20.92 -16.53
N GLU A 404 5.83 22.02 -16.55
CA GLU A 404 6.27 23.27 -15.93
C GLU A 404 6.26 23.13 -14.39
N PRO A 405 7.27 23.64 -13.67
CA PRO A 405 7.37 23.49 -12.21
C PRO A 405 6.13 23.95 -11.44
N ASP A 406 5.54 25.10 -11.83
CA ASP A 406 4.34 25.63 -11.21
C ASP A 406 3.10 24.75 -11.45
N TYR A 407 3.03 24.06 -12.58
CA TYR A 407 1.95 23.12 -12.86
C TYR A 407 2.14 21.83 -12.06
N MET A 408 3.36 21.30 -12.03
CA MET A 408 3.66 20.11 -11.22
C MET A 408 3.41 20.34 -9.73
N MET A 409 3.74 21.53 -9.19
CA MET A 409 3.38 21.89 -7.81
C MET A 409 1.87 21.84 -7.57
N LYS A 410 1.06 22.30 -8.52
CA LYS A 410 -0.42 22.20 -8.42
C LYS A 410 -0.88 20.74 -8.43
N CYS A 411 -0.24 19.89 -9.24
CA CYS A 411 -0.51 18.45 -9.23
C CYS A 411 -0.16 17.82 -7.88
N LEU A 412 1.00 18.15 -7.29
CA LEU A 412 1.38 17.68 -5.94
C LEU A 412 0.36 18.09 -4.88
N MET A 413 -0.09 19.35 -4.87
CA MET A 413 -1.10 19.82 -3.94
C MET A 413 -2.39 18.99 -3.98
N LEU A 414 -2.74 18.45 -5.14
CA LEU A 414 -3.97 17.69 -5.35
C LEU A 414 -3.79 16.18 -5.26
N ARG A 415 -2.62 15.64 -5.62
CA ARG A 415 -2.42 14.22 -5.91
C ARG A 415 -1.36 13.53 -5.06
N SER A 416 -0.48 14.28 -4.37
CA SER A 416 0.56 13.67 -3.53
C SER A 416 -0.03 12.79 -2.45
N ARG A 417 0.64 11.67 -2.18
CA ARG A 417 0.35 10.75 -1.07
C ARG A 417 0.46 11.45 0.29
N ASP A 418 1.31 12.47 0.43
CA ASP A 418 1.46 13.24 1.67
C ASP A 418 0.16 13.93 2.14
N ASN A 419 -0.78 14.19 1.22
CA ASN A 419 -2.11 14.69 1.60
C ASN A 419 -2.85 13.75 2.56
N ALA A 420 -2.65 12.44 2.42
CA ALA A 420 -3.24 11.44 3.29
C ALA A 420 -2.38 11.14 4.55
N ARG A 421 -1.10 11.56 4.54
CA ARG A 421 -0.12 11.18 5.56
C ARG A 421 0.08 12.22 6.66
N THR A 422 -0.70 13.33 6.62
CA THR A 422 -0.72 14.32 7.71
C THR A 422 -1.24 13.71 9.00
N PRO A 423 -0.75 14.18 10.17
CA PRO A 423 -1.17 13.68 11.47
C PRO A 423 -2.68 13.72 11.70
N MET A 424 -3.18 12.70 12.38
CA MET A 424 -4.58 12.60 12.80
C MET A 424 -4.96 13.77 13.70
N GLN A 425 -6.14 14.34 13.49
CA GLN A 425 -6.65 15.50 14.22
C GLN A 425 -7.56 15.04 15.37
N TRP A 426 -6.98 14.84 16.57
CA TRP A 426 -7.69 14.38 17.75
C TRP A 426 -8.44 15.50 18.49
N ASP A 427 -7.92 16.71 18.43
CA ASP A 427 -8.52 17.91 19.04
C ASP A 427 -8.13 19.18 18.27
N ASP A 428 -8.55 20.33 18.77
CA ASP A 428 -8.32 21.66 18.18
C ASP A 428 -7.07 22.38 18.71
N SER A 429 -6.16 21.68 19.39
CA SER A 429 -4.87 22.21 19.82
C SER A 429 -3.93 22.45 18.64
N GLU A 430 -2.85 23.22 18.85
CA GLU A 430 -1.86 23.57 17.82
C GLU A 430 -1.27 22.33 17.12
N LYS A 431 -1.09 21.23 17.85
CA LYS A 431 -0.58 19.95 17.33
C LYS A 431 -1.67 18.90 17.19
N ALA A 432 -2.92 19.36 17.13
CA ALA A 432 -4.10 18.53 16.89
C ALA A 432 -4.25 17.34 17.85
N GLY A 433 -3.68 17.40 19.06
CA GLY A 433 -3.64 16.29 20.01
C GLY A 433 -2.83 15.07 19.52
N PHE A 434 -2.12 15.21 18.42
CA PHE A 434 -1.30 14.12 17.85
C PHE A 434 -0.02 13.89 18.66
N THR A 435 0.73 14.96 18.97
CA THR A 435 2.05 14.90 19.63
C THR A 435 2.28 16.07 20.58
N ASP A 436 3.13 15.88 21.58
CA ASP A 436 3.70 16.97 22.36
C ASP A 436 5.03 17.49 21.75
N GLY A 437 5.65 16.71 20.84
CA GLY A 437 6.87 17.03 20.11
C GLY A 437 6.67 17.81 18.81
N GLU A 438 7.65 17.82 17.92
CA GLU A 438 7.55 18.36 16.57
C GLU A 438 7.10 17.25 15.61
N PRO A 439 5.97 17.38 14.92
CA PRO A 439 5.48 16.30 14.05
C PRO A 439 6.41 16.08 12.84
N TRP A 440 6.61 14.83 12.43
CA TRP A 440 7.47 14.44 11.32
C TRP A 440 7.09 15.06 9.96
N ILE A 441 5.83 15.40 9.80
CA ILE A 441 5.26 16.14 8.67
C ILE A 441 4.28 17.19 9.21
N LYS A 442 4.12 18.31 8.51
CA LYS A 442 3.22 19.38 8.93
C LYS A 442 1.79 18.89 9.12
N ILE A 443 1.16 19.39 10.18
CA ILE A 443 -0.27 19.19 10.43
C ILE A 443 -1.08 20.02 9.43
N ASN A 444 -2.20 19.45 8.97
CA ASN A 444 -3.13 20.11 8.06
C ASN A 444 -4.09 21.03 8.83
#